data_b380874707dbe1b8edee24ddf5a27064
#
_entry.id   b380874707dbe1b8edee24ddf5a27064
#
_cell.length_a   1.000
_cell.length_b   1.000
_cell.length_c   1.000
_cell.angle_alpha   90.00
_cell.angle_beta   90.00
_cell.angle_gamma   90.00
#
_symmetry.space_group_name_H-M   'P 1'
#
loop_
_entity.id
_entity.type
_entity.pdbx_description
1 polymer ?
#
loop_
_entity_poly.entity_id
_entity_poly.type
_entity_poly.pdbx_seq_one_letter_code
_entity_poly.pdbx_strand_id
1 'polypeptide(L)'
;MNSFERITIEGYRRLFNVQVDMRNRPLTVMIGANGGGKTSLLEIFSLLAASANAQLANKISELGGLPDIVTRDRANSIAISLSMSVPGYAPLDYQLEVALKGFTHEIARERLTENNPLVLEPFKHIDSLGLDVKYFNFEDEKLLRPNWEHNPLETSLAQVPKMYQEPENLRKRLASCAFYGALNVDPRSPIRLPQSMRPATLPGANGEDLVSCLYYLRETDPEKFEIIEDTLAAAFPDFERLAFPPVAAGTITMTWKDKNFSKPIYMHQLSEGTLRFLWLVTLLQSPDLTAVTLIDEPEVSLHPELLRLLAGVMREASQKTQLIVATHSDRLIHFLHPEEVLICDTEDGLTTMRWGDSFDLKHWLEEYSLDQLWAMNLIGGRP
;
A
#
# COMPACT_ATOMS: atom_id res chain seq x y z
N MET A 1 8.55 -4.50 -14.64
CA MET A 1 7.76 -4.99 -13.49
C MET A 1 6.30 -4.73 -13.79
N ASN A 2 5.37 -5.64 -13.46
CA ASN A 2 3.95 -5.34 -13.56
C ASN A 2 3.62 -4.17 -12.64
N SER A 3 2.86 -3.17 -13.08
CA SER A 3 2.48 -2.02 -12.26
C SER A 3 1.03 -1.64 -12.50
N PHE A 4 0.35 -1.15 -11.48
CA PHE A 4 -0.95 -0.54 -11.67
C PHE A 4 -0.75 0.86 -12.26
N GLU A 5 -1.37 1.09 -13.41
CA GLU A 5 -1.18 2.33 -14.17
C GLU A 5 -2.29 3.33 -13.94
N ARG A 6 -3.51 2.85 -13.72
CA ARG A 6 -4.67 3.71 -13.53
C ARG A 6 -5.68 3.04 -12.61
N ILE A 7 -6.25 3.81 -11.72
CA ILE A 7 -7.39 3.41 -10.92
C ILE A 7 -8.51 4.43 -11.07
N THR A 8 -9.74 3.95 -11.26
CA THR A 8 -10.96 4.76 -11.24
C THR A 8 -11.86 4.20 -10.15
N ILE A 9 -12.43 5.09 -9.34
CA ILE A 9 -13.24 4.74 -8.17
C ILE A 9 -14.53 5.55 -8.22
N GLU A 10 -15.65 4.85 -8.13
CA GLU A 10 -16.98 5.44 -8.03
C GLU A 10 -17.68 4.92 -6.79
N GLY A 11 -18.21 5.81 -6.00
CA GLY A 11 -19.14 5.46 -4.94
C GLY A 11 -18.53 4.99 -3.62
N TYR A 12 -17.23 5.21 -3.35
CA TYR A 12 -16.60 4.82 -2.09
C TYR A 12 -16.37 6.03 -1.17
N ARG A 13 -17.05 6.10 -0.03
CA ARG A 13 -16.96 7.21 0.95
C ARG A 13 -17.10 8.58 0.26
N ARG A 14 -16.02 9.38 0.18
CA ARG A 14 -15.96 10.64 -0.56
C ARG A 14 -15.34 10.50 -1.96
N LEU A 15 -14.84 9.32 -2.31
CA LEU A 15 -14.32 9.03 -3.64
C LEU A 15 -15.50 8.73 -4.58
N PHE A 16 -15.97 9.76 -5.25
CA PHE A 16 -17.05 9.69 -6.22
C PHE A 16 -16.55 10.21 -7.55
N ASN A 17 -16.40 9.30 -8.53
CA ASN A 17 -15.83 9.60 -9.84
C ASN A 17 -14.38 10.15 -9.77
N VAL A 18 -13.53 9.44 -9.00
CA VAL A 18 -12.11 9.78 -8.86
C VAL A 18 -11.29 8.90 -9.79
N GLN A 19 -10.38 9.50 -10.55
CA GLN A 19 -9.41 8.80 -11.39
C GLN A 19 -8.00 9.22 -11.02
N VAL A 20 -7.10 8.25 -10.81
CA VAL A 20 -5.68 8.46 -10.57
C VAL A 20 -4.87 7.73 -11.63
N ASP A 21 -4.06 8.48 -12.37
CA ASP A 21 -3.08 7.95 -13.33
C ASP A 21 -1.73 7.80 -12.61
N MET A 22 -1.25 6.56 -12.47
CA MET A 22 -0.02 6.19 -11.76
C MET A 22 1.08 5.72 -12.74
N ARG A 23 0.93 5.93 -14.05
CA ARG A 23 1.93 5.52 -15.04
C ARG A 23 3.26 6.21 -14.77
N ASN A 24 4.33 5.42 -14.72
CA ASN A 24 5.69 5.89 -14.41
C ASN A 24 5.81 6.59 -13.04
N ARG A 25 4.93 6.27 -12.09
CA ARG A 25 4.93 6.82 -10.74
C ARG A 25 5.02 5.71 -9.70
N PRO A 26 6.22 5.15 -9.50
CA PRO A 26 6.42 4.07 -8.56
C PRO A 26 6.25 4.50 -7.09
N LEU A 27 6.50 5.80 -6.81
CA LEU A 27 6.21 6.45 -5.54
C LEU A 27 5.03 7.40 -5.69
N THR A 28 4.01 7.21 -4.85
CA THR A 28 2.85 8.10 -4.75
C THR A 28 2.68 8.53 -3.30
N VAL A 29 2.91 9.80 -3.00
CA VAL A 29 2.71 10.36 -1.65
C VAL A 29 1.49 11.26 -1.66
N MET A 30 0.43 10.84 -1.00
CA MET A 30 -0.82 11.59 -0.90
C MET A 30 -0.76 12.61 0.22
N ILE A 31 -1.11 13.85 -0.12
CA ILE A 31 -1.23 14.96 0.82
C ILE A 31 -2.63 15.56 0.78
N GLY A 32 -3.04 16.22 1.83
CA GLY A 32 -4.35 16.90 1.87
C GLY A 32 -4.90 17.00 3.28
N ALA A 33 -6.00 17.74 3.43
CA ALA A 33 -6.71 17.91 4.69
C ALA A 33 -7.22 16.58 5.27
N ASN A 34 -7.56 16.59 6.56
CA ASN A 34 -8.28 15.49 7.20
C ASN A 34 -9.62 15.25 6.49
N GLY A 35 -9.91 13.98 6.16
CA GLY A 35 -11.11 13.62 5.41
C GLY A 35 -11.04 13.92 3.91
N GLY A 36 -9.88 14.34 3.36
CA GLY A 36 -9.65 14.55 1.93
C GLY A 36 -9.58 13.25 1.09
N GLY A 37 -9.72 12.07 1.68
CA GLY A 37 -9.81 10.80 0.94
C GLY A 37 -8.50 10.01 0.83
N LYS A 38 -7.40 10.44 1.45
CA LYS A 38 -6.10 9.74 1.42
C LYS A 38 -6.21 8.30 1.91
N THR A 39 -6.63 8.12 3.16
CA THR A 39 -6.83 6.77 3.75
C THR A 39 -7.87 5.97 2.97
N SER A 40 -8.90 6.64 2.39
CA SER A 40 -9.90 5.96 1.56
C SER A 40 -9.29 5.32 0.30
N LEU A 41 -8.28 5.95 -0.33
CA LEU A 41 -7.58 5.33 -1.45
C LEU A 41 -6.76 4.12 -1.00
N LEU A 42 -6.09 4.18 0.16
CA LEU A 42 -5.38 3.01 0.73
C LEU A 42 -6.36 1.87 1.06
N GLU A 43 -7.54 2.21 1.61
CA GLU A 43 -8.60 1.23 1.90
C GLU A 43 -9.12 0.53 0.63
N ILE A 44 -9.22 1.22 -0.51
CA ILE A 44 -9.60 0.62 -1.81
C ILE A 44 -8.58 -0.45 -2.23
N PHE A 45 -7.28 -0.19 -2.13
CA PHE A 45 -6.26 -1.21 -2.41
C PHE A 45 -6.36 -2.39 -1.43
N SER A 46 -6.67 -2.13 -0.16
CA SER A 46 -6.90 -3.19 0.84
C SER A 46 -8.16 -4.01 0.52
N LEU A 47 -9.24 -3.38 0.02
CA LEU A 47 -10.43 -4.08 -0.46
C LEU A 47 -10.12 -4.97 -1.67
N LEU A 48 -9.35 -4.46 -2.64
CA LEU A 48 -8.92 -5.23 -3.81
C LEU A 48 -8.02 -6.41 -3.40
N ALA A 49 -7.10 -6.20 -2.42
CA ALA A 49 -6.30 -7.29 -1.88
C ALA A 49 -7.15 -8.37 -1.20
N ALA A 50 -8.13 -7.97 -0.40
CA ALA A 50 -9.07 -8.88 0.24
C ALA A 50 -9.93 -9.63 -0.79
N SER A 51 -10.39 -8.94 -1.84
CA SER A 51 -11.15 -9.55 -2.93
C SER A 51 -10.36 -10.64 -3.66
N ALA A 52 -9.07 -10.41 -3.90
CA ALA A 52 -8.18 -11.39 -4.54
C ALA A 52 -7.86 -12.61 -3.67
N ASN A 53 -8.06 -12.49 -2.35
CA ASN A 53 -7.84 -13.55 -1.35
C ASN A 53 -9.14 -14.25 -0.88
N ALA A 54 -10.28 -14.03 -1.55
CA ALA A 54 -11.60 -14.50 -1.13
C ALA A 54 -11.95 -14.07 0.32
N GLN A 55 -11.67 -12.81 0.65
CA GLN A 55 -11.93 -12.18 1.95
C GLN A 55 -12.70 -10.87 1.81
N LEU A 56 -13.34 -10.63 0.67
CA LEU A 56 -14.04 -9.37 0.39
C LEU A 56 -15.18 -9.14 1.38
N ALA A 57 -15.97 -10.16 1.65
CA ALA A 57 -17.09 -10.10 2.59
C ALA A 57 -16.63 -9.74 4.00
N ASN A 58 -15.54 -10.36 4.47
CA ASN A 58 -14.95 -10.06 5.77
C ASN A 58 -14.43 -8.61 5.81
N LYS A 59 -13.74 -8.17 4.78
CA LYS A 59 -13.20 -6.81 4.72
C LYS A 59 -14.30 -5.74 4.70
N ILE A 60 -15.37 -5.94 3.96
CA ILE A 60 -16.53 -5.05 3.96
C ILE A 60 -17.14 -4.99 5.37
N SER A 61 -17.28 -6.14 6.05
CA SER A 61 -17.79 -6.20 7.41
C SER A 61 -16.91 -5.47 8.43
N GLU A 62 -15.57 -5.60 8.33
CA GLU A 62 -14.61 -4.86 9.16
C GLU A 62 -14.75 -3.34 9.01
N LEU A 63 -15.10 -2.86 7.81
CA LEU A 63 -15.30 -1.45 7.51
C LEU A 63 -16.69 -0.91 7.91
N GLY A 64 -17.53 -1.72 8.56
CA GLY A 64 -18.86 -1.35 9.03
C GLY A 64 -20.00 -1.81 8.12
N GLY A 65 -19.69 -2.54 7.04
CA GLY A 65 -20.66 -2.96 6.03
C GLY A 65 -20.75 -2.02 4.84
N LEU A 66 -21.29 -2.50 3.73
CA LEU A 66 -21.38 -1.73 2.49
C LEU A 66 -22.16 -0.39 2.65
N PRO A 67 -23.25 -0.30 3.42
CA PRO A 67 -23.96 0.97 3.64
C PRO A 67 -23.11 2.08 4.24
N ASP A 68 -22.10 1.73 5.07
CA ASP A 68 -21.25 2.72 5.75
C ASP A 68 -20.08 3.21 4.87
N ILE A 69 -19.76 2.46 3.81
CA ILE A 69 -18.64 2.76 2.93
C ILE A 69 -19.03 3.26 1.53
N VAL A 70 -20.31 3.16 1.13
CA VAL A 70 -20.79 3.82 -0.09
C VAL A 70 -20.85 5.34 0.08
N THR A 71 -20.79 6.08 -1.03
CA THR A 71 -20.96 7.55 -1.00
C THR A 71 -22.41 7.90 -0.65
N ARG A 72 -22.58 8.52 0.51
CA ARG A 72 -23.91 8.85 1.04
C ARG A 72 -24.71 9.68 0.06
N ASP A 73 -25.99 9.35 -0.09
CA ASP A 73 -26.97 10.05 -0.93
C ASP A 73 -26.63 10.12 -2.42
N ARG A 74 -25.56 9.45 -2.87
CA ARG A 74 -25.08 9.50 -4.25
C ARG A 74 -24.84 8.14 -4.91
N ALA A 75 -24.57 7.10 -4.13
CA ALA A 75 -24.29 5.76 -4.65
C ALA A 75 -24.94 4.64 -3.85
N ASN A 76 -25.32 3.56 -4.54
CA ASN A 76 -25.79 2.29 -3.96
C ASN A 76 -24.81 1.15 -4.27
N SER A 77 -23.73 1.44 -4.98
CA SER A 77 -22.66 0.51 -5.31
C SER A 77 -21.30 1.21 -5.25
N ILE A 78 -20.27 0.40 -5.15
CA ILE A 78 -18.87 0.82 -5.31
C ILE A 78 -18.38 0.18 -6.59
N ALA A 79 -17.92 0.99 -7.54
CA ALA A 79 -17.28 0.51 -8.75
C ALA A 79 -15.80 0.90 -8.77
N ILE A 80 -14.95 -0.07 -9.04
CA ILE A 80 -13.49 0.09 -9.12
C ILE A 80 -13.05 -0.43 -10.49
N SER A 81 -12.32 0.40 -11.23
CA SER A 81 -11.63 -0.01 -12.46
C SER A 81 -10.13 0.17 -12.27
N LEU A 82 -9.35 -0.85 -12.60
CA LEU A 82 -7.92 -0.89 -12.40
C LEU A 82 -7.23 -1.38 -13.66
N SER A 83 -6.30 -0.59 -14.20
CA SER A 83 -5.45 -0.99 -15.33
C SER A 83 -4.07 -1.41 -14.82
N MET A 84 -3.56 -2.54 -15.31
CA MET A 84 -2.24 -3.08 -14.96
C MET A 84 -1.42 -3.30 -16.22
N SER A 85 -0.20 -2.73 -16.25
CA SER A 85 0.77 -3.04 -17.30
C SER A 85 1.41 -4.40 -17.05
N VAL A 86 1.60 -5.15 -18.14
CA VAL A 86 2.29 -6.44 -18.13
C VAL A 86 3.42 -6.36 -19.16
N PRO A 87 4.70 -6.34 -18.75
CA PRO A 87 5.82 -6.21 -19.67
C PRO A 87 5.83 -7.28 -20.75
N GLY A 88 5.83 -6.84 -22.03
CA GLY A 88 5.81 -7.72 -23.18
C GLY A 88 4.43 -8.28 -23.59
N TYR A 89 3.39 -7.89 -22.88
CA TYR A 89 2.00 -8.28 -23.16
C TYR A 89 1.07 -7.06 -23.21
N ALA A 90 -0.16 -7.26 -23.67
CA ALA A 90 -1.17 -6.24 -23.62
C ALA A 90 -1.60 -5.95 -22.14
N PRO A 91 -1.96 -4.70 -21.83
CA PRO A 91 -2.39 -4.33 -20.47
C PRO A 91 -3.68 -5.06 -20.10
N LEU A 92 -3.80 -5.38 -18.82
CA LEU A 92 -5.01 -5.96 -18.22
C LEU A 92 -5.85 -4.86 -17.59
N ASP A 93 -7.16 -4.86 -17.90
CA ASP A 93 -8.15 -4.01 -17.25
C ASP A 93 -9.11 -4.86 -16.41
N TYR A 94 -9.15 -4.56 -15.11
CA TYR A 94 -10.02 -5.20 -14.14
C TYR A 94 -11.10 -4.24 -13.66
N GLN A 95 -12.35 -4.69 -13.70
CA GLN A 95 -13.50 -3.95 -13.22
C GLN A 95 -14.25 -4.79 -12.18
N LEU A 96 -14.52 -4.19 -11.03
CA LEU A 96 -15.29 -4.77 -9.94
C LEU A 96 -16.37 -3.80 -9.50
N GLU A 97 -17.62 -4.22 -9.50
CA GLU A 97 -18.75 -3.48 -8.94
C GLU A 97 -19.41 -4.31 -7.85
N VAL A 98 -19.49 -3.73 -6.65
CA VAL A 98 -20.10 -4.31 -5.46
C VAL A 98 -21.31 -3.46 -5.11
N ALA A 99 -22.51 -4.05 -5.16
CA ALA A 99 -23.76 -3.35 -4.93
C ALA A 99 -24.45 -3.78 -3.63
N LEU A 100 -25.26 -2.88 -3.08
CA LEU A 100 -26.13 -3.19 -1.94
C LEU A 100 -27.22 -4.19 -2.31
N LYS A 101 -27.38 -5.22 -1.48
CA LYS A 101 -28.47 -6.20 -1.58
C LYS A 101 -29.08 -6.46 -0.20
N GLY A 102 -30.12 -5.71 0.13
CA GLY A 102 -30.69 -5.76 1.48
C GLY A 102 -29.67 -5.29 2.52
N PHE A 103 -29.31 -6.15 3.46
CA PHE A 103 -28.31 -5.87 4.52
C PHE A 103 -26.91 -6.40 4.19
N THR A 104 -26.70 -6.95 3.02
CA THR A 104 -25.43 -7.51 2.55
C THR A 104 -25.02 -6.87 1.24
N HIS A 105 -24.04 -7.45 0.57
CA HIS A 105 -23.61 -7.03 -0.76
C HIS A 105 -23.74 -8.16 -1.78
N GLU A 106 -23.67 -7.81 -3.04
CA GLU A 106 -23.45 -8.75 -4.13
C GLU A 106 -22.42 -8.20 -5.10
N ILE A 107 -21.74 -9.09 -5.82
CA ILE A 107 -20.91 -8.70 -6.95
C ILE A 107 -21.83 -8.42 -8.13
N ALA A 108 -22.11 -7.14 -8.40
CA ALA A 108 -23.00 -6.74 -9.49
C ALA A 108 -22.35 -6.97 -10.85
N ARG A 109 -21.06 -6.66 -10.95
CA ARG A 109 -20.25 -6.87 -12.15
C ARG A 109 -18.81 -7.19 -11.80
N GLU A 110 -18.23 -8.13 -12.53
CA GLU A 110 -16.79 -8.38 -12.50
C GLU A 110 -16.29 -8.70 -13.91
N ARG A 111 -15.27 -7.98 -14.35
CA ARG A 111 -14.69 -8.17 -15.66
C ARG A 111 -13.17 -8.07 -15.59
N LEU A 112 -12.50 -8.99 -16.27
CA LEU A 112 -11.06 -8.92 -16.55
C LEU A 112 -10.85 -9.05 -18.05
N THR A 113 -10.24 -8.03 -18.65
CA THR A 113 -9.98 -7.98 -20.10
C THR A 113 -8.52 -7.70 -20.36
N GLU A 114 -8.03 -8.21 -21.48
CA GLU A 114 -6.73 -7.87 -22.05
C GLU A 114 -6.95 -6.97 -23.27
N ASN A 115 -6.38 -5.77 -23.25
CA ASN A 115 -6.57 -4.75 -24.27
C ASN A 115 -5.39 -4.71 -25.23
N ASN A 116 -5.43 -5.55 -26.25
CA ASN A 116 -4.46 -5.48 -27.33
C ASN A 116 -4.87 -4.37 -28.33
N PRO A 117 -4.04 -3.32 -28.52
CA PRO A 117 -4.38 -2.21 -29.43
C PRO A 117 -4.50 -2.60 -30.91
N LEU A 118 -4.07 -3.80 -31.26
CA LEU A 118 -4.17 -4.34 -32.64
C LEU A 118 -5.50 -5.07 -32.90
N VAL A 119 -6.34 -5.27 -31.86
CA VAL A 119 -7.61 -6.01 -31.96
C VAL A 119 -8.77 -5.11 -31.57
N LEU A 120 -9.85 -5.15 -32.35
CA LEU A 120 -11.03 -4.28 -32.15
C LEU A 120 -11.78 -4.56 -30.86
N GLU A 121 -11.85 -5.83 -30.45
CA GLU A 121 -12.51 -6.20 -29.16
C GLU A 121 -11.50 -6.74 -28.17
N PRO A 122 -11.53 -6.28 -26.91
CA PRO A 122 -10.65 -6.80 -25.87
C PRO A 122 -10.95 -8.28 -25.59
N PHE A 123 -9.89 -9.05 -25.39
CA PHE A 123 -10.04 -10.42 -24.95
C PHE A 123 -10.57 -10.46 -23.51
N LYS A 124 -11.57 -11.31 -23.26
CA LYS A 124 -12.24 -11.40 -21.95
C LYS A 124 -11.80 -12.67 -21.22
N HIS A 125 -11.07 -12.51 -20.13
CA HIS A 125 -10.73 -13.60 -19.21
C HIS A 125 -11.88 -13.92 -18.26
N ILE A 126 -12.54 -12.86 -17.72
CA ILE A 126 -13.71 -12.93 -16.85
C ILE A 126 -14.73 -11.92 -17.36
N ASP A 127 -16.02 -12.31 -17.45
CA ASP A 127 -17.13 -11.43 -17.78
C ASP A 127 -18.37 -11.91 -17.01
N SER A 128 -18.50 -11.45 -15.78
CA SER A 128 -19.56 -11.87 -14.85
C SER A 128 -20.53 -10.73 -14.58
N LEU A 129 -21.82 -11.06 -14.49
CA LEU A 129 -22.90 -10.13 -14.18
C LEU A 129 -23.83 -10.77 -13.13
N GLY A 130 -23.80 -10.25 -11.92
CA GLY A 130 -24.51 -10.83 -10.79
C GLY A 130 -24.14 -12.31 -10.60
N LEU A 131 -25.15 -13.17 -10.56
CA LEU A 131 -24.97 -14.63 -10.43
C LEU A 131 -24.52 -15.34 -11.72
N ASP A 132 -24.51 -14.64 -12.87
CA ASP A 132 -24.06 -15.20 -14.15
C ASP A 132 -22.53 -15.04 -14.26
N VAL A 133 -21.81 -15.90 -13.55
CA VAL A 133 -20.34 -15.93 -13.56
C VAL A 133 -19.85 -16.60 -14.83
N LYS A 134 -18.89 -15.95 -15.51
CA LYS A 134 -18.27 -16.49 -16.72
C LYS A 134 -16.77 -16.27 -16.70
N TYR A 135 -16.03 -17.31 -17.05
CA TYR A 135 -14.58 -17.26 -17.27
C TYR A 135 -14.20 -17.92 -18.58
N PHE A 136 -13.10 -17.48 -19.19
CA PHE A 136 -12.65 -18.06 -20.45
C PHE A 136 -12.02 -19.44 -20.22
N ASN A 137 -12.47 -20.41 -20.98
CA ASN A 137 -11.88 -21.75 -21.04
C ASN A 137 -11.11 -21.91 -22.34
N PHE A 138 -9.80 -22.19 -22.23
CA PHE A 138 -8.91 -22.33 -23.40
C PHE A 138 -9.12 -23.62 -24.16
N GLU A 139 -9.68 -24.67 -23.56
CA GLU A 139 -10.00 -25.93 -24.24
C GLU A 139 -11.22 -25.77 -25.17
N ASP A 140 -12.22 -25.04 -24.71
CA ASP A 140 -13.46 -24.77 -25.46
C ASP A 140 -13.43 -23.47 -26.26
N GLU A 141 -12.39 -22.65 -26.09
CA GLU A 141 -12.19 -21.32 -26.71
C GLU A 141 -13.39 -20.37 -26.52
N LYS A 142 -14.03 -20.43 -25.35
CA LYS A 142 -15.21 -19.61 -25.05
C LYS A 142 -15.38 -19.33 -23.56
N LEU A 143 -16.22 -18.35 -23.26
CA LEU A 143 -16.65 -18.07 -21.90
C LEU A 143 -17.63 -19.16 -21.43
N LEU A 144 -17.30 -19.81 -20.31
CA LEU A 144 -18.11 -20.85 -19.68
C LEU A 144 -18.53 -20.42 -18.26
N ARG A 145 -19.65 -20.99 -17.83
CA ARG A 145 -20.03 -20.94 -16.41
C ARG A 145 -19.22 -21.97 -15.62
N PRO A 146 -18.82 -21.63 -14.36
CA PRO A 146 -18.17 -22.60 -13.49
C PRO A 146 -19.05 -23.83 -13.26
N ASN A 147 -18.42 -25.01 -13.24
CA ASN A 147 -19.05 -26.28 -12.88
C ASN A 147 -18.84 -26.66 -11.41
N TRP A 148 -18.30 -25.74 -10.61
CA TRP A 148 -18.12 -25.85 -9.16
C TRP A 148 -19.01 -24.84 -8.44
N GLU A 149 -19.19 -25.04 -7.12
CA GLU A 149 -19.94 -24.12 -6.27
C GLU A 149 -19.19 -22.79 -6.19
N HIS A 150 -19.86 -21.68 -6.56
CA HIS A 150 -19.35 -20.34 -6.56
C HIS A 150 -19.95 -19.54 -5.38
N ASN A 151 -19.10 -18.93 -4.55
CA ASN A 151 -19.55 -18.04 -3.49
C ASN A 151 -19.94 -16.66 -4.09
N PRO A 152 -21.24 -16.27 -4.02
CA PRO A 152 -21.70 -15.01 -4.64
C PRO A 152 -21.25 -13.74 -3.91
N LEU A 153 -20.66 -13.87 -2.71
CA LEU A 153 -20.13 -12.74 -1.93
C LEU A 153 -18.65 -12.46 -2.20
N GLU A 154 -18.00 -13.34 -2.99
CA GLU A 154 -16.57 -13.24 -3.32
C GLU A 154 -16.37 -13.13 -4.82
N THR A 155 -15.28 -12.50 -5.24
CA THR A 155 -14.97 -12.25 -6.65
C THR A 155 -14.71 -13.54 -7.42
N SER A 156 -15.06 -13.55 -8.70
CA SER A 156 -14.70 -14.62 -9.63
C SER A 156 -13.17 -14.74 -9.75
N LEU A 157 -12.44 -13.60 -9.69
CA LEU A 157 -10.97 -13.58 -9.74
C LEU A 157 -10.35 -14.44 -8.64
N ALA A 158 -10.92 -14.46 -7.44
CA ALA A 158 -10.44 -15.29 -6.33
C ALA A 158 -10.76 -16.78 -6.50
N GLN A 159 -11.77 -17.11 -7.31
CA GLN A 159 -12.33 -18.45 -7.42
C GLN A 159 -12.00 -19.17 -8.74
N VAL A 160 -11.48 -18.44 -9.76
CA VAL A 160 -11.07 -19.07 -11.02
C VAL A 160 -9.91 -20.04 -10.81
N PRO A 161 -9.82 -21.11 -11.60
CA PRO A 161 -8.72 -22.07 -11.50
C PRO A 161 -7.37 -21.42 -11.74
N LYS A 162 -6.37 -21.78 -10.93
CA LYS A 162 -5.00 -21.25 -11.00
C LYS A 162 -4.25 -21.58 -12.31
N MET A 163 -4.80 -22.42 -13.16
CA MET A 163 -4.23 -22.74 -14.48
C MET A 163 -4.26 -21.57 -15.49
N TYR A 164 -5.04 -20.54 -15.21
CA TYR A 164 -5.13 -19.34 -16.06
C TYR A 164 -4.11 -18.30 -15.62
N GLN A 165 -3.10 -18.07 -16.48
CA GLN A 165 -1.91 -17.27 -16.15
C GLN A 165 -2.25 -15.81 -15.89
N GLU A 166 -3.03 -15.17 -16.74
CA GLU A 166 -3.32 -13.74 -16.68
C GLU A 166 -4.20 -13.39 -15.47
N PRO A 167 -5.34 -14.04 -15.23
CA PRO A 167 -6.11 -13.87 -13.99
C PRO A 167 -5.29 -14.14 -12.74
N GLU A 168 -4.44 -15.18 -12.76
CA GLU A 168 -3.60 -15.52 -11.62
C GLU A 168 -2.50 -14.48 -11.37
N ASN A 169 -1.91 -13.89 -12.42
CA ASN A 169 -0.93 -12.81 -12.28
C ASN A 169 -1.56 -11.57 -11.63
N LEU A 170 -2.75 -11.16 -12.08
CA LEU A 170 -3.48 -10.05 -11.46
C LEU A 170 -3.85 -10.38 -10.02
N ARG A 171 -4.41 -11.58 -9.79
CA ARG A 171 -4.80 -12.04 -8.45
C ARG A 171 -3.64 -12.00 -7.47
N LYS A 172 -2.48 -12.56 -7.85
CA LYS A 172 -1.26 -12.55 -7.01
C LYS A 172 -0.81 -11.13 -6.70
N ARG A 173 -0.84 -10.25 -7.70
CA ARG A 173 -0.41 -8.87 -7.48
C ARG A 173 -1.34 -8.12 -6.55
N LEU A 174 -2.65 -8.24 -6.71
CA LEU A 174 -3.63 -7.67 -5.80
C LEU A 174 -3.49 -8.26 -4.38
N ALA A 175 -3.41 -9.60 -4.30
CA ALA A 175 -3.26 -10.31 -3.03
C ALA A 175 -1.97 -9.93 -2.27
N SER A 176 -0.96 -9.44 -2.98
CA SER A 176 0.31 -8.98 -2.40
C SER A 176 0.30 -7.51 -1.99
N CYS A 177 -0.83 -6.79 -2.07
CA CYS A 177 -0.92 -5.44 -1.51
C CYS A 177 -0.87 -5.53 0.02
N ALA A 178 0.13 -4.92 0.64
CA ALA A 178 0.29 -4.91 2.08
C ALA A 178 0.08 -3.50 2.63
N PHE A 179 -0.74 -3.39 3.68
CA PHE A 179 -1.05 -2.14 4.35
C PHE A 179 -0.34 -2.04 5.70
N TYR A 180 0.35 -0.93 5.91
CA TYR A 180 1.07 -0.58 7.12
C TYR A 180 0.53 0.75 7.66
N GLY A 181 -0.26 0.67 8.73
CA GLY A 181 -0.78 1.84 9.44
C GLY A 181 0.18 2.34 10.51
N ALA A 182 -0.32 3.22 11.36
CA ALA A 182 0.43 3.73 12.49
C ALA A 182 0.87 2.59 13.43
N LEU A 183 2.19 2.37 13.52
CA LEU A 183 2.76 1.32 14.35
C LEU A 183 2.41 1.54 15.83
N ASN A 184 1.87 0.53 16.49
CA ASN A 184 1.69 0.56 17.94
C ASN A 184 3.03 0.36 18.64
N VAL A 185 3.46 1.34 19.43
CA VAL A 185 4.72 1.34 20.20
C VAL A 185 4.50 1.37 21.71
N ASP A 186 3.31 1.03 22.18
CA ASP A 186 3.00 0.93 23.61
C ASP A 186 3.95 -0.05 24.33
N PRO A 187 4.14 0.08 25.65
CA PRO A 187 5.08 -0.77 26.37
C PRO A 187 4.86 -2.28 26.26
N ARG A 188 3.64 -2.72 25.92
CA ARG A 188 3.26 -4.12 25.73
C ARG A 188 3.08 -4.51 24.26
N SER A 189 3.38 -3.60 23.32
CA SER A 189 3.26 -3.90 21.89
C SER A 189 4.31 -4.94 21.44
N PRO A 190 3.99 -5.73 20.40
CA PRO A 190 4.89 -6.79 19.92
C PRO A 190 6.29 -6.30 19.56
N ILE A 191 6.43 -5.08 19.08
CA ILE A 191 7.71 -4.49 18.70
C ILE A 191 8.67 -4.30 19.89
N ARG A 192 8.16 -4.24 21.13
CA ARG A 192 8.97 -4.05 22.35
C ARG A 192 9.31 -5.35 23.07
N LEU A 193 8.74 -6.47 22.62
CA LEU A 193 8.87 -7.78 23.28
C LEU A 193 9.88 -8.67 22.58
N PRO A 194 10.54 -9.62 23.28
CA PRO A 194 11.31 -10.67 22.65
C PRO A 194 10.47 -11.44 21.64
N GLN A 195 11.07 -11.80 20.51
CA GLN A 195 10.38 -12.46 19.40
C GLN A 195 10.95 -13.85 19.14
N SER A 196 10.17 -14.70 18.49
CA SER A 196 10.60 -16.04 18.12
C SER A 196 11.71 -16.01 17.09
N MET A 197 12.74 -16.81 17.22
CA MET A 197 13.78 -17.00 16.22
C MET A 197 13.17 -17.80 15.06
N ARG A 198 12.70 -17.10 14.02
CA ARG A 198 12.10 -17.69 12.83
C ARG A 198 12.55 -16.96 11.56
N PRO A 199 12.54 -17.59 10.40
CA PRO A 199 12.72 -16.89 9.14
C PRO A 199 11.60 -15.87 8.97
N ALA A 200 11.97 -14.60 8.84
CA ALA A 200 11.06 -13.51 8.53
C ALA A 200 11.79 -12.50 7.63
N THR A 201 11.18 -12.14 6.52
CA THR A 201 11.77 -11.21 5.55
C THR A 201 11.15 -9.81 5.63
N LEU A 202 10.04 -9.68 6.37
CA LEU A 202 9.34 -8.43 6.66
C LEU A 202 9.14 -8.27 8.16
N PRO A 203 9.15 -7.03 8.68
CA PRO A 203 9.07 -6.78 10.12
C PRO A 203 7.67 -6.98 10.73
N GLY A 204 6.65 -7.28 9.89
CA GLY A 204 5.25 -7.36 10.31
C GLY A 204 4.58 -5.98 10.46
N ALA A 205 3.25 -5.95 10.31
CA ALA A 205 2.49 -4.68 10.32
C ALA A 205 2.50 -4.00 11.70
N ASN A 206 2.62 -4.78 12.78
CA ASN A 206 2.72 -4.28 14.17
C ASN A 206 4.12 -4.47 14.76
N GLY A 207 5.14 -4.73 13.92
CA GLY A 207 6.50 -4.97 14.35
C GLY A 207 6.70 -6.33 15.05
N GLU A 208 5.75 -7.26 14.93
CA GLU A 208 5.75 -8.59 15.54
C GLU A 208 6.88 -9.48 15.06
N ASP A 209 7.47 -9.17 13.91
CA ASP A 209 8.59 -9.87 13.30
C ASP A 209 9.84 -9.01 13.12
N LEU A 210 9.89 -7.80 13.69
CA LEU A 210 11.02 -6.89 13.48
C LEU A 210 12.36 -7.50 13.88
N VAL A 211 12.43 -8.08 15.09
CA VAL A 211 13.66 -8.69 15.60
C VAL A 211 14.03 -9.94 14.81
N SER A 212 13.01 -10.75 14.49
CA SER A 212 13.19 -11.97 13.68
C SER A 212 13.69 -11.64 12.28
N CYS A 213 13.13 -10.60 11.66
CA CYS A 213 13.52 -10.11 10.32
C CYS A 213 14.97 -9.61 10.31
N LEU A 214 15.33 -8.71 11.24
CA LEU A 214 16.69 -8.19 11.34
C LEU A 214 17.71 -9.29 11.63
N TYR A 215 17.38 -10.23 12.53
CA TYR A 215 18.22 -11.38 12.81
C TYR A 215 18.40 -12.27 11.58
N TYR A 216 17.30 -12.58 10.88
CA TYR A 216 17.33 -13.40 9.67
C TYR A 216 18.16 -12.74 8.56
N LEU A 217 17.97 -11.43 8.31
CA LEU A 217 18.76 -10.67 7.34
C LEU A 217 20.26 -10.70 7.68
N ARG A 218 20.61 -10.50 8.96
CA ARG A 218 22.02 -10.56 9.39
C ARG A 218 22.69 -11.89 9.06
N GLU A 219 21.94 -13.01 9.22
CA GLU A 219 22.49 -14.35 9.01
C GLU A 219 22.48 -14.79 7.53
N THR A 220 21.53 -14.27 6.71
CA THR A 220 21.31 -14.74 5.34
C THR A 220 21.66 -13.72 4.27
N ASP A 221 21.60 -12.43 4.56
CA ASP A 221 21.92 -11.32 3.65
C ASP A 221 22.61 -10.19 4.41
N PRO A 222 23.91 -10.39 4.82
CA PRO A 222 24.64 -9.40 5.60
C PRO A 222 24.77 -8.04 4.93
N GLU A 223 24.81 -7.98 3.59
CA GLU A 223 24.88 -6.74 2.83
C GLU A 223 23.62 -5.87 3.05
N LYS A 224 22.44 -6.49 3.04
CA LYS A 224 21.19 -5.80 3.35
C LYS A 224 21.11 -5.35 4.81
N PHE A 225 21.59 -6.17 5.72
CA PHE A 225 21.64 -5.81 7.12
C PHE A 225 22.58 -4.62 7.36
N GLU A 226 23.74 -4.57 6.71
CA GLU A 226 24.69 -3.45 6.77
C GLU A 226 24.05 -2.15 6.24
N ILE A 227 23.31 -2.19 5.13
CA ILE A 227 22.57 -1.03 4.61
C ILE A 227 21.58 -0.48 5.65
N ILE A 228 20.90 -1.36 6.40
CA ILE A 228 20.01 -0.95 7.49
C ILE A 228 20.82 -0.27 8.60
N GLU A 229 21.93 -0.85 9.06
CA GLU A 229 22.78 -0.26 10.10
C GLU A 229 23.38 1.07 9.65
N ASP A 230 23.82 1.21 8.39
CA ASP A 230 24.32 2.46 7.83
C ASP A 230 23.24 3.55 7.80
N THR A 231 22.01 3.19 7.45
CA THR A 231 20.87 4.13 7.51
C THR A 231 20.59 4.58 8.94
N LEU A 232 20.69 3.65 9.92
CA LEU A 232 20.55 3.99 11.33
C LEU A 232 21.70 4.87 11.82
N ALA A 233 22.94 4.62 11.40
CA ALA A 233 24.10 5.44 11.75
C ALA A 233 23.99 6.85 11.16
N ALA A 234 23.42 7.01 9.98
CA ALA A 234 23.13 8.31 9.39
C ALA A 234 22.01 9.05 10.14
N ALA A 235 21.03 8.33 10.67
CA ALA A 235 19.91 8.87 11.43
C ALA A 235 20.27 9.21 12.89
N PHE A 236 21.13 8.42 13.51
CA PHE A 236 21.50 8.49 14.91
C PHE A 236 23.03 8.47 15.05
N PRO A 237 23.70 9.62 15.16
CA PRO A 237 25.17 9.70 15.16
C PRO A 237 25.88 8.88 16.24
N ASP A 238 25.20 8.64 17.36
CA ASP A 238 25.71 7.85 18.48
C ASP A 238 25.45 6.34 18.33
N PHE A 239 24.71 5.92 17.31
CA PHE A 239 24.49 4.50 17.00
C PHE A 239 25.80 3.81 16.64
N GLU A 240 26.03 2.60 17.15
CA GLU A 240 27.19 1.77 16.82
C GLU A 240 26.77 0.51 16.05
N ARG A 241 25.83 -0.28 16.62
CA ARG A 241 25.36 -1.54 16.01
C ARG A 241 24.11 -2.10 16.70
N LEU A 242 23.45 -3.04 16.04
CA LEU A 242 22.43 -3.90 16.62
C LEU A 242 23.03 -5.24 17.07
N ALA A 243 22.47 -5.83 18.13
CA ALA A 243 22.81 -7.19 18.54
C ALA A 243 21.54 -7.95 18.97
N PHE A 244 21.58 -9.27 18.87
CA PHE A 244 20.41 -10.13 19.06
C PHE A 244 20.71 -11.23 20.08
N PRO A 245 20.81 -10.90 21.39
CA PRO A 245 21.05 -11.90 22.42
C PRO A 245 19.84 -12.83 22.55
N PRO A 246 20.08 -14.15 22.67
CA PRO A 246 19.03 -15.11 23.00
C PRO A 246 18.49 -14.87 24.40
N VAL A 247 17.17 -15.01 24.57
CA VAL A 247 16.53 -14.87 25.88
C VAL A 247 16.27 -16.24 26.50
N ALA A 248 15.46 -17.06 25.86
CA ALA A 248 15.17 -18.45 26.24
C ALA A 248 14.40 -19.16 25.13
N ALA A 249 14.45 -20.50 25.10
CA ALA A 249 13.54 -21.37 24.35
C ALA A 249 13.27 -20.93 22.87
N GLY A 250 14.31 -20.52 22.15
CA GLY A 250 14.17 -20.10 20.74
C GLY A 250 13.61 -18.68 20.56
N THR A 251 13.66 -17.84 21.61
CA THR A 251 13.35 -16.43 21.54
C THR A 251 14.61 -15.56 21.60
N ILE A 252 14.60 -14.48 20.85
CA ILE A 252 15.64 -13.46 20.78
C ILE A 252 15.08 -12.10 21.13
N THR A 253 15.92 -11.23 21.66
CA THR A 253 15.62 -9.81 21.80
C THR A 253 16.61 -9.00 20.98
N MET A 254 16.30 -7.73 20.73
CA MET A 254 17.22 -6.80 20.09
C MET A 254 17.81 -5.87 21.14
N THR A 255 19.09 -5.57 20.99
CA THR A 255 19.77 -4.51 21.73
C THR A 255 20.42 -3.52 20.76
N TRP A 256 20.40 -2.27 21.17
CA TRP A 256 21.00 -1.12 20.50
C TRP A 256 22.27 -0.74 21.24
N LYS A 257 23.40 -0.79 20.58
CA LYS A 257 24.65 -0.30 21.12
C LYS A 257 24.84 1.17 20.75
N ASP A 258 24.99 1.98 21.77
CA ASP A 258 25.30 3.41 21.68
C ASP A 258 26.76 3.65 22.09
N LYS A 259 27.46 4.54 21.37
CA LYS A 259 28.87 4.87 21.61
C LYS A 259 29.14 5.45 22.99
N ASN A 260 28.14 6.14 23.55
CA ASN A 260 28.25 6.86 24.83
C ASN A 260 27.98 5.96 26.05
N PHE A 261 27.40 4.75 25.85
CA PHE A 261 27.04 3.87 26.94
C PHE A 261 27.83 2.56 26.91
N SER A 262 28.32 2.14 28.09
CA SER A 262 29.02 0.85 28.23
C SER A 262 28.07 -0.34 28.07
N LYS A 263 26.83 -0.20 28.54
CA LYS A 263 25.78 -1.22 28.45
C LYS A 263 24.88 -0.97 27.23
N PRO A 264 24.43 -2.02 26.53
CA PRO A 264 23.49 -1.86 25.45
C PRO A 264 22.11 -1.44 25.97
N ILE A 265 21.36 -0.71 25.13
CA ILE A 265 19.97 -0.32 25.36
C ILE A 265 19.08 -1.43 24.79
N TYR A 266 18.15 -1.94 25.56
CA TYR A 266 17.20 -2.94 25.08
C TYR A 266 16.06 -2.29 24.29
N MET A 267 15.47 -3.02 23.34
CA MET A 267 14.41 -2.52 22.47
C MET A 267 13.23 -1.88 23.23
N HIS A 268 12.86 -2.39 24.40
CA HIS A 268 11.78 -1.83 25.22
C HIS A 268 12.13 -0.46 25.84
N GLN A 269 13.40 -0.07 25.87
CA GLN A 269 13.91 1.21 26.38
C GLN A 269 14.07 2.26 25.28
N LEU A 270 14.00 1.86 24.00
CA LEU A 270 14.13 2.77 22.88
C LEU A 270 12.94 3.73 22.81
N SER A 271 13.20 4.95 22.34
CA SER A 271 12.14 5.94 22.09
C SER A 271 11.16 5.45 21.02
N GLU A 272 9.95 5.99 21.03
CA GLU A 272 8.95 5.68 20.02
C GLU A 272 9.45 5.99 18.60
N GLY A 273 10.02 7.19 18.41
CA GLY A 273 10.56 7.61 17.13
C GLY A 273 11.69 6.71 16.63
N THR A 274 12.58 6.26 17.54
CA THR A 274 13.66 5.33 17.17
C THR A 274 13.09 3.98 16.70
N LEU A 275 12.11 3.42 17.41
CA LEU A 275 11.47 2.15 17.04
C LEU A 275 10.70 2.26 15.73
N ARG A 276 9.95 3.36 15.51
CA ARG A 276 9.21 3.59 14.27
C ARG A 276 10.16 3.74 13.08
N PHE A 277 11.22 4.52 13.24
CA PHE A 277 12.21 4.70 12.18
C PHE A 277 12.91 3.38 11.84
N LEU A 278 13.35 2.62 12.84
CA LEU A 278 13.94 1.30 12.66
C LEU A 278 13.00 0.34 11.91
N TRP A 279 11.73 0.31 12.32
CA TRP A 279 10.71 -0.52 11.68
C TRP A 279 10.48 -0.12 10.21
N LEU A 280 10.35 1.20 9.92
CA LEU A 280 10.19 1.71 8.56
C LEU A 280 11.40 1.41 7.67
N VAL A 281 12.61 1.63 8.19
CA VAL A 281 13.85 1.34 7.47
C VAL A 281 13.95 -0.16 7.17
N THR A 282 13.67 -1.02 8.16
CA THR A 282 13.66 -2.48 7.98
C THR A 282 12.62 -2.90 6.95
N LEU A 283 11.41 -2.34 7.00
CA LEU A 283 10.36 -2.60 6.01
C LEU A 283 10.80 -2.20 4.60
N LEU A 284 11.18 -0.94 4.43
CA LEU A 284 11.43 -0.36 3.10
C LEU A 284 12.73 -0.88 2.45
N GLN A 285 13.70 -1.32 3.23
CA GLN A 285 14.93 -1.91 2.73
C GLN A 285 14.87 -3.44 2.61
N SER A 286 13.75 -4.06 3.02
CA SER A 286 13.55 -5.51 2.87
C SER A 286 13.72 -5.96 1.41
N PRO A 287 14.36 -7.14 1.18
CA PRO A 287 14.45 -7.73 -0.15
C PRO A 287 13.09 -8.19 -0.69
N ASP A 288 12.17 -8.57 0.20
CA ASP A 288 10.88 -9.21 -0.14
C ASP A 288 9.68 -8.27 0.04
N LEU A 289 9.86 -6.99 -0.28
CA LEU A 289 8.74 -6.06 -0.33
C LEU A 289 7.62 -6.62 -1.22
N THR A 290 6.38 -6.44 -0.78
CA THR A 290 5.19 -6.79 -1.54
C THR A 290 5.11 -6.00 -2.85
N ALA A 291 4.36 -6.50 -3.85
CA ALA A 291 4.24 -5.83 -5.15
C ALA A 291 3.66 -4.41 -5.05
N VAL A 292 2.80 -4.18 -4.04
CA VAL A 292 2.27 -2.86 -3.67
C VAL A 292 2.37 -2.70 -2.16
N THR A 293 3.02 -1.66 -1.72
CA THR A 293 3.20 -1.33 -0.29
C THR A 293 2.45 -0.05 0.03
N LEU A 294 1.53 -0.12 0.98
CA LEU A 294 0.68 0.98 1.40
C LEU A 294 1.10 1.41 2.80
N ILE A 295 1.41 2.69 3.00
CA ILE A 295 1.82 3.20 4.31
C ILE A 295 0.97 4.42 4.67
N ASP A 296 0.39 4.41 5.86
CA ASP A 296 -0.37 5.54 6.39
C ASP A 296 0.42 6.22 7.52
N GLU A 297 0.64 7.53 7.39
CA GLU A 297 1.31 8.41 8.35
C GLU A 297 2.70 7.91 8.81
N PRO A 298 3.67 7.66 7.91
CA PRO A 298 4.99 7.17 8.29
C PRO A 298 5.79 8.14 9.16
N GLU A 299 5.44 9.42 9.14
CA GLU A 299 6.12 10.50 9.88
C GLU A 299 5.78 10.59 11.36
N VAL A 300 4.75 9.88 11.82
CA VAL A 300 4.26 9.96 13.21
C VAL A 300 5.38 9.67 14.20
N SER A 301 5.57 10.56 15.17
CA SER A 301 6.62 10.51 16.21
C SER A 301 8.07 10.56 15.69
N LEU A 302 8.30 10.84 14.39
CA LEU A 302 9.64 11.04 13.87
C LEU A 302 10.12 12.49 14.04
N HIS A 303 11.41 12.63 14.38
CA HIS A 303 12.05 13.95 14.37
C HIS A 303 12.16 14.46 12.93
N PRO A 304 11.96 15.77 12.67
CA PRO A 304 12.01 16.33 11.31
C PRO A 304 13.28 16.00 10.51
N GLU A 305 14.42 15.87 11.16
CA GLU A 305 15.69 15.51 10.51
C GLU A 305 15.67 14.09 9.91
N LEU A 306 14.87 13.17 10.47
CA LEU A 306 14.73 11.81 9.96
C LEU A 306 13.90 11.75 8.69
N LEU A 307 13.04 12.75 8.42
CA LEU A 307 12.14 12.75 7.27
C LEU A 307 12.88 12.85 5.93
N ARG A 308 14.05 13.51 5.91
CA ARG A 308 14.92 13.54 4.73
C ARG A 308 15.43 12.14 4.38
N LEU A 309 15.90 11.40 5.38
CA LEU A 309 16.36 10.02 5.20
C LEU A 309 15.21 9.12 4.79
N LEU A 310 14.05 9.27 5.45
CA LEU A 310 12.84 8.51 5.12
C LEU A 310 12.43 8.73 3.65
N ALA A 311 12.41 9.96 3.15
CA ALA A 311 12.10 10.25 1.75
C ALA A 311 13.08 9.55 0.79
N GLY A 312 14.38 9.51 1.12
CA GLY A 312 15.38 8.76 0.37
C GLY A 312 15.11 7.27 0.33
N VAL A 313 14.88 6.67 1.51
CA VAL A 313 14.57 5.23 1.64
C VAL A 313 13.26 4.87 0.93
N MET A 314 12.24 5.74 0.95
CA MET A 314 10.98 5.55 0.21
C MET A 314 11.22 5.52 -1.32
N ARG A 315 12.07 6.40 -1.86
CA ARG A 315 12.44 6.39 -3.28
C ARG A 315 13.19 5.12 -3.67
N GLU A 316 14.14 4.67 -2.86
CA GLU A 316 14.84 3.40 -3.10
C GLU A 316 13.88 2.22 -3.07
N ALA A 317 13.00 2.15 -2.08
CA ALA A 317 11.99 1.11 -1.97
C ALA A 317 11.05 1.10 -3.19
N SER A 318 10.66 2.27 -3.69
CA SER A 318 9.75 2.39 -4.83
C SER A 318 10.29 1.79 -6.13
N GLN A 319 11.60 1.54 -6.23
CA GLN A 319 12.17 0.81 -7.37
C GLN A 319 11.82 -0.69 -7.34
N LYS A 320 11.43 -1.23 -6.17
CA LYS A 320 11.11 -2.65 -5.97
C LYS A 320 9.61 -2.91 -5.79
N THR A 321 8.89 -1.95 -5.26
CA THR A 321 7.44 -2.00 -4.98
C THR A 321 6.76 -0.77 -5.55
N GLN A 322 5.48 -0.86 -5.85
CA GLN A 322 4.66 0.34 -6.05
C GLN A 322 4.28 0.87 -4.66
N LEU A 323 4.91 1.97 -4.26
CA LEU A 323 4.78 2.53 -2.92
C LEU A 323 3.74 3.65 -2.90
N ILE A 324 2.68 3.49 -2.12
CA ILE A 324 1.62 4.48 -1.95
C ILE A 324 1.56 4.88 -0.48
N VAL A 325 1.76 6.16 -0.21
CA VAL A 325 1.89 6.71 1.14
C VAL A 325 0.84 7.79 1.35
N ALA A 326 0.18 7.80 2.49
CA ALA A 326 -0.63 8.93 2.93
C ALA A 326 0.08 9.66 4.07
N THR A 327 0.15 10.98 3.99
CA THR A 327 0.82 11.82 5.00
C THR A 327 0.07 13.12 5.28
N HIS A 328 0.29 13.64 6.47
CA HIS A 328 -0.13 14.98 6.87
C HIS A 328 1.08 15.91 7.14
N SER A 329 2.30 15.42 6.93
CA SER A 329 3.52 16.15 7.26
C SER A 329 3.95 17.11 6.15
N ASP A 330 3.84 18.40 6.41
CA ASP A 330 4.46 19.45 5.59
C ASP A 330 5.98 19.23 5.44
N ARG A 331 6.63 18.82 6.54
CA ARG A 331 8.07 18.54 6.59
C ARG A 331 8.50 17.39 5.68
N LEU A 332 7.69 16.33 5.56
CA LEU A 332 7.99 15.23 4.64
C LEU A 332 7.90 15.71 3.19
N ILE A 333 6.89 16.52 2.86
CA ILE A 333 6.66 17.08 1.52
C ILE A 333 7.83 17.93 1.05
N HIS A 334 8.51 18.62 1.96
CA HIS A 334 9.71 19.41 1.66
C HIS A 334 10.79 18.62 0.90
N PHE A 335 10.89 17.30 1.14
CA PHE A 335 11.90 16.43 0.54
C PHE A 335 11.40 15.66 -0.69
N LEU A 336 10.17 15.93 -1.16
CA LEU A 336 9.55 15.25 -2.29
C LEU A 336 9.57 16.12 -3.55
N HIS A 337 9.48 15.44 -4.71
CA HIS A 337 9.30 16.10 -5.99
C HIS A 337 7.82 16.20 -6.37
N PRO A 338 7.38 17.20 -7.16
CA PRO A 338 5.98 17.37 -7.54
C PRO A 338 5.35 16.14 -8.20
N GLU A 339 6.13 15.39 -8.99
CA GLU A 339 5.70 14.14 -9.63
C GLU A 339 5.48 12.97 -8.67
N GLU A 340 5.99 13.05 -7.43
CA GLU A 340 5.79 12.06 -6.37
C GLU A 340 4.56 12.35 -5.52
N VAL A 341 3.98 13.57 -5.63
CA VAL A 341 2.93 14.06 -4.73
C VAL A 341 1.57 14.09 -5.41
N LEU A 342 0.61 13.38 -4.82
CA LEU A 342 -0.79 13.37 -5.20
C LEU A 342 -1.60 14.20 -4.18
N ILE A 343 -2.14 15.32 -4.64
CA ILE A 343 -2.88 16.27 -3.80
C ILE A 343 -4.34 15.83 -3.75
N CYS A 344 -4.81 15.57 -2.53
CA CYS A 344 -6.18 15.20 -2.24
C CYS A 344 -6.91 16.43 -1.65
N ASP A 345 -7.91 16.93 -2.37
CA ASP A 345 -8.72 18.06 -1.96
C ASP A 345 -10.19 17.68 -1.88
N THR A 346 -11.03 18.56 -1.38
CA THR A 346 -12.47 18.33 -1.26
C THR A 346 -13.24 19.45 -1.93
N GLU A 347 -14.03 19.12 -2.94
CA GLU A 347 -14.95 20.01 -3.62
C GLU A 347 -16.38 19.48 -3.45
N ASP A 348 -17.30 20.30 -2.97
CA ASP A 348 -18.71 19.93 -2.70
C ASP A 348 -18.88 18.66 -1.84
N GLY A 349 -17.94 18.44 -0.89
CA GLY A 349 -17.94 17.29 0.00
C GLY A 349 -17.39 15.99 -0.62
N LEU A 350 -16.93 16.04 -1.86
CA LEU A 350 -16.31 14.93 -2.59
C LEU A 350 -14.81 15.14 -2.75
N THR A 351 -14.07 14.05 -2.85
CA THR A 351 -12.63 14.08 -3.05
C THR A 351 -12.29 14.37 -4.52
N THR A 352 -11.34 15.29 -4.71
CA THR A 352 -10.62 15.47 -5.97
C THR A 352 -9.16 15.12 -5.78
N MET A 353 -8.51 14.54 -6.80
CA MET A 353 -7.11 14.15 -6.75
C MET A 353 -6.36 14.68 -7.96
N ARG A 354 -5.26 15.39 -7.71
CA ARG A 354 -4.41 15.98 -8.76
C ARG A 354 -2.94 15.79 -8.42
N TRP A 355 -2.12 15.48 -9.42
CA TRP A 355 -0.68 15.39 -9.24
C TRP A 355 -0.06 16.78 -9.07
N GLY A 356 0.98 16.88 -8.25
CA GLY A 356 1.68 18.14 -7.99
C GLY A 356 2.33 18.72 -9.26
N ASP A 357 2.82 17.89 -10.16
CA ASP A 357 3.39 18.30 -11.46
C ASP A 357 2.34 18.71 -12.51
N SER A 358 1.03 18.51 -12.22
CA SER A 358 -0.06 19.03 -13.08
C SER A 358 -0.29 20.53 -12.93
N PHE A 359 0.30 21.16 -11.91
CA PHE A 359 0.29 22.59 -11.70
C PHE A 359 1.49 23.25 -12.38
N ASP A 360 1.34 24.45 -12.88
CA ASP A 360 2.46 25.22 -13.44
C ASP A 360 3.32 25.81 -12.30
N LEU A 361 4.14 24.93 -11.69
CA LEU A 361 4.97 25.28 -10.54
C LEU A 361 6.40 25.67 -10.88
N LYS A 362 6.83 25.61 -12.15
CA LYS A 362 8.24 25.79 -12.54
C LYS A 362 8.83 27.07 -12.01
N HIS A 363 8.12 28.19 -12.16
CA HIS A 363 8.59 29.49 -11.67
C HIS A 363 8.61 29.56 -10.13
N TRP A 364 7.61 28.97 -9.48
CA TRP A 364 7.49 29.00 -8.02
C TRP A 364 8.52 28.12 -7.32
N LEU A 365 8.90 26.99 -7.92
CA LEU A 365 9.90 26.07 -7.37
C LEU A 365 11.34 26.59 -7.47
N GLU A 366 11.58 27.70 -8.19
CA GLU A 366 12.86 28.39 -8.19
C GLU A 366 13.06 29.19 -6.88
N GLU A 367 11.98 29.64 -6.24
CA GLU A 367 11.99 30.49 -5.05
C GLU A 367 11.46 29.78 -3.79
N TYR A 368 10.55 28.83 -3.95
CA TYR A 368 9.85 28.17 -2.84
C TYR A 368 9.93 26.65 -2.94
N SER A 369 9.97 26.01 -1.77
CA SER A 369 9.85 24.54 -1.69
C SER A 369 8.38 24.10 -1.77
N LEU A 370 8.14 22.80 -2.03
CA LEU A 370 6.78 22.28 -2.24
C LEU A 370 5.89 22.41 -0.98
N ASP A 371 6.45 22.26 0.22
CA ASP A 371 5.77 22.48 1.50
C ASP A 371 5.34 23.96 1.68
N GLN A 372 6.17 24.90 1.25
CA GLN A 372 5.83 26.33 1.27
C GLN A 372 4.67 26.64 0.30
N LEU A 373 4.71 26.06 -0.92
CA LEU A 373 3.62 26.21 -1.89
C LEU A 373 2.31 25.63 -1.36
N TRP A 374 2.38 24.50 -0.66
CA TRP A 374 1.23 23.90 0.00
C TRP A 374 0.70 24.79 1.14
N ALA A 375 1.57 25.31 2.01
CA ALA A 375 1.21 26.23 3.08
C ALA A 375 0.56 27.51 2.55
N MET A 376 1.01 28.04 1.40
CA MET A 376 0.41 29.17 0.70
C MET A 376 -0.92 28.82 -0.01
N ASN A 377 -1.34 27.56 0.00
CA ASN A 377 -2.52 27.04 -0.73
C ASN A 377 -2.45 27.22 -2.26
N LEU A 378 -1.27 27.24 -2.82
CA LEU A 378 -1.11 27.40 -4.27
C LEU A 378 -1.34 26.08 -5.04
N ILE A 379 -1.28 24.95 -4.34
CA ILE A 379 -1.50 23.61 -4.90
C ILE A 379 -2.76 22.92 -4.37
N GLY A 380 -3.51 23.55 -3.47
CA GLY A 380 -4.71 22.98 -2.83
C GLY A 380 -4.38 21.97 -1.72
N GLY A 381 -5.38 21.21 -1.27
CA GLY A 381 -5.20 20.15 -0.26
C GLY A 381 -4.79 20.67 1.12
N ARG A 382 -5.24 21.87 1.53
CA ARG A 382 -4.88 22.49 2.82
C ARG A 382 -5.11 21.54 3.99
N PRO A 383 -4.16 21.49 4.97
CA PRO A 383 -4.36 20.79 6.23
C PRO A 383 -5.48 21.41 7.07
#